data_ecd1d8310492f01c946b361447d4c118
#
_entry.id   ecd1d8310492f01c946b361447d4c118
#
_cell.length_a   1.000
_cell.length_b   1.000
_cell.length_c   1.000
_cell.angle_alpha   90.00
_cell.angle_beta   90.00
_cell.angle_gamma   90.00
#
_symmetry.space_group_name_H-M   'P 1'
#
loop_
_entity.id
_entity.type
_entity.pdbx_description
1 polymer ?
#
loop_
_entity_poly.entity_id
_entity_poly.type
_entity_poly.pdbx_seq_one_letter_code
_entity_poly.pdbx_strand_id
1 'polypeptide(L)'
;MSRMQKSFLVFIISLAISSCAFNPPPDNSGKEFLQGFWIEDSIPFQDKLVSYEKYHFRFVCDSFYLNIKNYSKINLDGGECYDQNEWQEYVKGTYKVRQDTLHLEGSFVSATYRFKPQGDCYRFGNFREEFVIKKVSADTLELNNTVTPLPHIVVLKEKLNCSTTAKNH
;
A
#
# COMPACT_ATOMS: atom_id res chain seq x y z
N MET A 1 24.21 -15.97 -53.62
CA MET A 1 23.69 -14.82 -52.85
C MET A 1 24.40 -13.54 -53.31
N SER A 2 23.64 -12.58 -53.84
CA SER A 2 24.17 -11.32 -54.33
C SER A 2 24.68 -10.44 -53.19
N ARG A 3 25.64 -9.54 -53.45
CA ARG A 3 26.16 -8.59 -52.46
C ARG A 3 25.03 -7.77 -51.78
N MET A 4 23.99 -7.44 -52.53
CA MET A 4 22.80 -6.74 -52.03
C MET A 4 22.02 -7.55 -50.98
N GLN A 5 21.90 -8.87 -51.17
CA GLN A 5 21.18 -9.74 -50.25
C GLN A 5 21.91 -9.91 -48.91
N LYS A 6 23.24 -9.89 -48.94
CA LYS A 6 24.06 -9.92 -47.70
C LYS A 6 23.96 -8.61 -46.92
N SER A 7 23.96 -7.46 -47.62
CA SER A 7 23.78 -6.15 -46.95
C SER A 7 22.41 -5.99 -46.31
N PHE A 8 21.35 -6.49 -46.93
CA PHE A 8 19.99 -6.44 -46.39
C PHE A 8 19.83 -7.32 -45.18
N LEU A 9 20.48 -8.50 -45.15
CA LEU A 9 20.45 -9.41 -44.01
C LEU A 9 21.18 -8.83 -42.79
N VAL A 10 22.33 -8.15 -43.00
CA VAL A 10 23.09 -7.48 -41.93
C VAL A 10 22.28 -6.32 -41.32
N PHE A 11 21.55 -5.57 -42.15
CA PHE A 11 20.72 -4.46 -41.68
C PHE A 11 19.54 -4.93 -40.83
N ILE A 12 18.88 -6.05 -41.18
CA ILE A 12 17.79 -6.65 -40.40
C ILE A 12 18.30 -7.17 -39.05
N ILE A 13 19.47 -7.80 -39.01
CA ILE A 13 20.07 -8.30 -37.78
C ILE A 13 20.45 -7.16 -36.85
N SER A 14 20.93 -6.03 -37.34
CA SER A 14 21.28 -4.88 -36.53
C SER A 14 20.07 -4.16 -35.90
N LEU A 15 18.90 -4.18 -36.55
CA LEU A 15 17.65 -3.67 -35.97
C LEU A 15 17.09 -4.57 -34.83
N ALA A 16 17.33 -5.87 -34.89
CA ALA A 16 16.83 -6.81 -33.88
C ALA A 16 17.56 -6.71 -32.53
N ILE A 17 18.79 -6.19 -32.50
CA ILE A 17 19.59 -6.10 -31.30
C ILE A 17 19.23 -4.84 -30.46
N SER A 18 18.64 -3.82 -31.08
CA SER A 18 18.25 -2.57 -30.38
C SER A 18 16.95 -2.68 -29.55
N SER A 19 16.22 -3.78 -29.68
CA SER A 19 14.89 -3.96 -29.05
C SER A 19 14.93 -4.37 -27.57
N CYS A 20 16.06 -4.84 -27.03
CA CYS A 20 16.12 -5.38 -25.68
C CYS A 20 16.47 -4.36 -24.57
N ALA A 21 16.74 -3.09 -24.91
CA ALA A 21 17.23 -2.10 -23.93
C ALA A 21 16.15 -1.14 -23.38
N PHE A 22 14.87 -1.32 -23.75
CA PHE A 22 13.83 -0.31 -23.50
C PHE A 22 12.93 -0.56 -22.28
N ASN A 23 13.15 -1.61 -21.49
CA ASN A 23 12.44 -1.78 -20.24
C ASN A 23 13.41 -1.53 -19.06
N PRO A 24 13.48 -0.31 -18.52
CA PRO A 24 14.18 -0.12 -17.27
C PRO A 24 13.55 -1.04 -16.21
N PRO A 25 14.35 -1.65 -15.34
CA PRO A 25 13.81 -2.44 -14.23
C PRO A 25 12.80 -1.59 -13.47
N PRO A 26 11.69 -2.17 -12.99
CA PRO A 26 10.71 -1.41 -12.23
C PRO A 26 11.41 -0.76 -11.03
N ASP A 27 11.19 0.55 -10.88
CA ASP A 27 11.68 1.30 -9.72
C ASP A 27 10.86 0.87 -8.50
N ASN A 28 11.40 -0.07 -7.75
CA ASN A 28 10.80 -0.61 -6.53
C ASN A 28 11.26 0.17 -5.29
N SER A 29 11.91 1.32 -5.45
CA SER A 29 12.41 2.10 -4.31
C SER A 29 11.30 2.75 -3.48
N GLY A 30 10.12 2.91 -4.06
CA GLY A 30 9.01 3.61 -3.43
C GLY A 30 9.25 5.12 -3.29
N LYS A 31 8.44 5.78 -2.47
CA LYS A 31 8.59 7.22 -2.20
C LYS A 31 9.32 7.41 -0.88
N GLU A 32 10.47 8.05 -0.89
CA GLU A 32 11.34 8.25 0.27
C GLU A 32 10.60 8.87 1.46
N PHE A 33 9.74 9.86 1.21
CA PHE A 33 9.02 10.56 2.27
C PHE A 33 7.96 9.69 2.98
N LEU A 34 7.52 8.57 2.37
CA LEU A 34 6.60 7.63 2.98
C LEU A 34 7.31 6.52 3.77
N GLN A 35 8.61 6.26 3.53
CA GLN A 35 9.32 5.15 4.15
C GLN A 35 9.32 5.26 5.66
N GLY A 36 8.69 4.31 6.37
CA GLY A 36 8.61 4.34 7.82
C GLY A 36 7.37 3.71 8.41
N PHE A 37 7.26 3.84 9.74
CA PHE A 37 6.06 3.51 10.51
C PHE A 37 5.26 4.79 10.78
N TRP A 38 4.01 4.79 10.34
CA TRP A 38 3.08 5.88 10.49
C TRP A 38 1.89 5.43 11.32
N ILE A 39 1.56 6.16 12.36
CA ILE A 39 0.51 5.79 13.31
C ILE A 39 -0.53 6.89 13.39
N GLU A 40 -1.79 6.52 13.31
CA GLU A 40 -2.92 7.36 13.61
C GLU A 40 -3.30 7.19 15.09
N ASP A 41 -2.97 8.19 15.90
CA ASP A 41 -3.23 8.12 17.34
C ASP A 41 -4.71 8.46 17.68
N SER A 42 -5.31 9.40 16.91
CA SER A 42 -6.68 9.87 17.13
C SER A 42 -7.36 10.26 15.83
N ILE A 43 -8.68 10.19 15.80
CA ILE A 43 -9.53 10.63 14.69
C ILE A 43 -10.37 11.83 15.12
N PRO A 44 -10.61 12.81 14.23
CA PRO A 44 -11.52 13.91 14.52
C PRO A 44 -12.89 13.39 14.98
N PHE A 45 -13.41 13.94 16.06
CA PHE A 45 -14.74 13.61 16.62
C PHE A 45 -14.89 12.13 17.07
N GLN A 46 -13.81 11.43 17.37
CA GLN A 46 -13.80 10.02 17.75
C GLN A 46 -14.87 9.67 18.79
N ASP A 47 -15.07 10.50 19.80
CA ASP A 47 -16.04 10.27 20.90
C ASP A 47 -17.49 10.27 20.41
N LYS A 48 -17.78 10.94 19.30
CA LYS A 48 -19.12 11.07 18.71
C LYS A 48 -19.43 10.01 17.67
N LEU A 49 -18.43 9.28 17.18
CA LEU A 49 -18.61 8.26 16.18
C LEU A 49 -19.17 6.98 16.78
N VAL A 50 -20.06 6.31 16.05
CA VAL A 50 -20.58 4.98 16.39
C VAL A 50 -19.53 3.92 16.10
N SER A 51 -18.85 4.04 14.96
CA SER A 51 -17.73 3.21 14.55
C SER A 51 -16.67 4.04 13.84
N TYR A 52 -15.43 3.61 13.92
CA TYR A 52 -14.30 4.22 13.22
C TYR A 52 -13.14 3.24 13.10
N GLU A 53 -12.25 3.54 12.16
CA GLU A 53 -11.03 2.80 11.92
C GLU A 53 -9.81 3.70 12.20
N LYS A 54 -8.75 3.15 12.78
CA LYS A 54 -7.44 3.80 12.88
C LYS A 54 -6.42 3.03 12.07
N TYR A 55 -5.60 3.74 11.32
CA TYR A 55 -4.63 3.17 10.40
C TYR A 55 -3.22 3.26 10.94
N HIS A 56 -2.54 2.13 10.93
CA HIS A 56 -1.12 2.03 11.24
C HIS A 56 -0.38 1.47 10.03
N PHE A 57 0.32 2.33 9.32
CA PHE A 57 1.06 1.94 8.13
C PHE A 57 2.52 1.65 8.41
N ARG A 58 3.05 0.69 7.70
CA ARG A 58 4.48 0.50 7.49
C ARG A 58 4.75 0.52 5.99
N PHE A 59 5.48 1.51 5.51
CA PHE A 59 5.94 1.59 4.13
C PHE A 59 7.41 1.20 4.04
N VAL A 60 7.72 0.22 3.19
CA VAL A 60 9.08 -0.26 2.92
C VAL A 60 9.23 -0.47 1.42
N CYS A 61 10.12 0.27 0.78
CA CYS A 61 10.28 0.30 -0.67
C CYS A 61 8.95 0.62 -1.36
N ASP A 62 8.48 -0.23 -2.28
CA ASP A 62 7.20 -0.13 -2.97
C ASP A 62 6.05 -0.85 -2.26
N SER A 63 6.32 -1.43 -1.12
CA SER A 63 5.38 -2.26 -0.38
C SER A 63 4.80 -1.54 0.82
N PHE A 64 3.55 -1.87 1.17
CA PHE A 64 2.95 -1.42 2.42
C PHE A 64 2.40 -2.60 3.22
N TYR A 65 2.36 -2.38 4.52
CA TYR A 65 1.70 -3.20 5.52
C TYR A 65 0.80 -2.27 6.31
N LEU A 66 -0.46 -2.62 6.43
CA LEU A 66 -1.45 -1.83 7.14
C LEU A 66 -2.09 -2.69 8.23
N ASN A 67 -2.09 -2.17 9.46
CA ASN A 67 -2.93 -2.66 10.54
C ASN A 67 -4.08 -1.68 10.71
N ILE A 68 -5.30 -2.16 10.53
CA ILE A 68 -6.55 -1.42 10.70
C ILE A 68 -7.11 -1.79 12.07
N LYS A 69 -7.12 -0.83 12.98
CA LYS A 69 -7.80 -0.99 14.27
C LYS A 69 -9.22 -0.48 14.14
N ASN A 70 -10.16 -1.39 14.24
CA ASN A 70 -11.58 -1.12 14.12
C ASN A 70 -12.18 -0.96 15.52
N TYR A 71 -13.05 0.03 15.66
CA TYR A 71 -13.79 0.33 16.88
C TYR A 71 -15.26 0.48 16.54
N SER A 72 -16.15 -0.16 17.32
CA SER A 72 -17.58 0.00 17.16
C SER A 72 -18.27 -0.04 18.52
N LYS A 73 -19.16 0.92 18.79
CA LYS A 73 -19.99 0.95 20.00
C LYS A 73 -21.16 -0.02 19.90
N ILE A 74 -21.44 -0.52 18.71
CA ILE A 74 -22.57 -1.40 18.41
C ILE A 74 -22.02 -2.57 17.60
N ASN A 75 -22.24 -3.80 18.08
CA ASN A 75 -21.95 -4.99 17.31
C ASN A 75 -23.05 -5.20 16.25
N LEU A 76 -22.83 -4.67 15.05
CA LEU A 76 -23.78 -4.79 13.94
C LEU A 76 -23.66 -6.13 13.19
N ASP A 77 -22.52 -6.79 13.29
CA ASP A 77 -22.20 -7.99 12.50
C ASP A 77 -22.53 -9.29 13.24
N GLY A 78 -22.79 -9.21 14.55
CA GLY A 78 -23.41 -10.27 15.35
C GLY A 78 -22.66 -11.61 15.36
N GLY A 79 -21.34 -11.63 15.57
CA GLY A 79 -20.57 -12.87 15.62
C GLY A 79 -19.46 -12.82 16.65
N GLU A 80 -18.94 -13.97 17.05
CA GLU A 80 -17.85 -14.12 18.05
C GLU A 80 -16.61 -13.29 17.70
N CYS A 81 -16.40 -13.01 16.39
CA CYS A 81 -15.27 -12.22 15.91
C CYS A 81 -15.34 -10.74 16.33
N TYR A 82 -16.51 -10.22 16.71
CA TYR A 82 -16.77 -8.80 16.95
C TYR A 82 -17.22 -8.52 18.39
N ASP A 83 -17.13 -9.49 19.28
CA ASP A 83 -17.68 -9.42 20.64
C ASP A 83 -17.08 -8.34 21.53
N GLN A 84 -15.88 -7.85 21.22
CA GLN A 84 -15.16 -6.91 22.06
C GLN A 84 -15.29 -5.45 21.63
N ASN A 85 -16.16 -5.12 20.67
CA ASN A 85 -16.28 -3.77 20.11
C ASN A 85 -14.97 -3.20 19.52
N GLU A 86 -13.93 -3.99 19.48
CA GLU A 86 -12.60 -3.65 18.98
C GLU A 86 -11.97 -4.89 18.34
N TRP A 87 -11.48 -4.74 17.09
CA TRP A 87 -10.76 -5.82 16.39
C TRP A 87 -9.72 -5.25 15.45
N GLN A 88 -8.81 -6.11 15.00
CA GLN A 88 -7.73 -5.73 14.11
C GLN A 88 -7.77 -6.52 12.82
N GLU A 89 -7.54 -5.82 11.72
CA GLU A 89 -7.39 -6.40 10.40
C GLU A 89 -6.05 -5.98 9.80
N TYR A 90 -5.52 -6.83 8.96
CA TYR A 90 -4.20 -6.62 8.38
C TYR A 90 -4.28 -6.67 6.87
N VAL A 91 -3.54 -5.78 6.22
CA VAL A 91 -3.43 -5.70 4.77
C VAL A 91 -1.95 -5.65 4.40
N LYS A 92 -1.61 -6.31 3.29
CA LYS A 92 -0.30 -6.24 2.68
C LYS A 92 -0.45 -6.03 1.19
N GLY A 93 0.39 -5.18 0.61
CA GLY A 93 0.35 -4.92 -0.83
C GLY A 93 1.46 -4.00 -1.30
N THR A 94 1.24 -3.44 -2.47
CA THR A 94 2.12 -2.44 -3.08
C THR A 94 1.41 -1.09 -3.16
N TYR A 95 2.19 -0.03 -3.23
CA TYR A 95 1.66 1.31 -3.38
C TYR A 95 2.33 2.08 -4.51
N LYS A 96 1.61 3.05 -5.03
CA LYS A 96 2.13 4.03 -5.98
C LYS A 96 1.65 5.41 -5.59
N VAL A 97 2.50 6.42 -5.78
CA VAL A 97 2.10 7.82 -5.64
C VAL A 97 2.14 8.46 -7.01
N ARG A 98 0.99 8.94 -7.45
CA ARG A 98 0.84 9.70 -8.70
C ARG A 98 0.38 11.10 -8.34
N GLN A 99 1.19 12.11 -8.68
CA GLN A 99 0.99 13.49 -8.23
C GLN A 99 0.93 13.55 -6.68
N ASP A 100 -0.22 13.83 -6.12
CA ASP A 100 -0.50 13.91 -4.69
C ASP A 100 -1.33 12.72 -4.16
N THR A 101 -1.64 11.74 -5.02
CA THR A 101 -2.53 10.63 -4.68
C THR A 101 -1.74 9.35 -4.41
N LEU A 102 -1.94 8.79 -3.22
CA LEU A 102 -1.46 7.48 -2.79
C LEU A 102 -2.48 6.42 -3.20
N HIS A 103 -2.08 5.52 -4.07
CA HIS A 103 -2.86 4.35 -4.47
C HIS A 103 -2.32 3.13 -3.75
N LEU A 104 -3.17 2.44 -3.02
CA LEU A 104 -2.88 1.21 -2.31
C LEU A 104 -3.59 0.04 -2.98
N GLU A 105 -2.85 -1.01 -3.34
CA GLU A 105 -3.39 -2.25 -3.87
C GLU A 105 -2.79 -3.44 -3.13
N GLY A 106 -3.64 -4.30 -2.59
CA GLY A 106 -3.19 -5.43 -1.79
C GLY A 106 -4.29 -6.42 -1.48
N SER A 107 -4.11 -7.15 -0.40
CA SER A 107 -5.08 -8.12 0.09
C SER A 107 -5.14 -8.10 1.61
N PHE A 108 -6.32 -8.41 2.15
CA PHE A 108 -6.47 -8.74 3.55
C PHE A 108 -5.70 -10.02 3.87
N VAL A 109 -4.96 -10.00 4.97
CA VAL A 109 -4.06 -11.07 5.39
C VAL A 109 -4.25 -11.39 6.86
N SER A 110 -3.64 -12.47 7.33
CA SER A 110 -3.59 -12.80 8.76
C SER A 110 -2.70 -11.81 9.54
N ALA A 111 -2.74 -11.85 10.88
CA ALA A 111 -1.89 -11.04 11.75
C ALA A 111 -0.37 -11.25 11.50
N THR A 112 0.01 -12.35 10.88
CA THR A 112 1.39 -12.64 10.48
C THR A 112 1.69 -12.26 9.03
N TYR A 113 0.79 -11.50 8.38
CA TYR A 113 0.87 -11.07 6.98
C TYR A 113 0.97 -12.23 5.97
N ARG A 114 0.31 -13.35 6.29
CA ARG A 114 0.17 -14.52 5.40
C ARG A 114 -1.22 -14.56 4.78
N PHE A 115 -1.37 -15.36 3.75
CA PHE A 115 -2.66 -15.59 3.09
C PHE A 115 -3.77 -15.89 4.11
N LYS A 116 -4.92 -15.24 3.92
CA LYS A 116 -6.13 -15.42 4.71
C LYS A 116 -7.21 -16.06 3.85
N PRO A 117 -7.68 -17.27 4.18
CA PRO A 117 -8.75 -17.93 3.43
C PRO A 117 -10.09 -17.23 3.62
N GLN A 118 -10.99 -17.47 2.68
CA GLN A 118 -12.39 -17.07 2.81
C GLN A 118 -13.05 -17.84 3.96
N GLY A 119 -13.87 -17.15 4.76
CA GLY A 119 -14.58 -17.76 5.90
C GLY A 119 -13.86 -17.63 7.24
N ASP A 120 -12.66 -17.05 7.26
CA ASP A 120 -12.04 -16.58 8.49
C ASP A 120 -12.73 -15.29 9.00
N CYS A 121 -12.51 -14.95 10.27
CA CYS A 121 -13.01 -13.71 10.85
C CYS A 121 -12.60 -12.47 10.05
N TYR A 122 -13.49 -11.48 9.97
CA TYR A 122 -13.25 -10.18 9.37
C TYR A 122 -13.11 -10.19 7.84
N ARG A 123 -12.75 -9.05 7.26
CA ARG A 123 -12.60 -8.88 5.80
C ARG A 123 -11.53 -9.79 5.22
N PHE A 124 -11.75 -10.25 4.00
CA PHE A 124 -10.84 -11.08 3.20
C PHE A 124 -10.83 -10.60 1.74
N GLY A 125 -9.90 -11.12 0.94
CA GLY A 125 -9.81 -10.80 -0.48
C GLY A 125 -9.03 -9.52 -0.76
N ASN A 126 -9.38 -8.85 -1.85
CA ASN A 126 -8.66 -7.69 -2.35
C ASN A 126 -8.92 -6.45 -1.49
N PHE A 127 -7.87 -5.65 -1.34
CA PHE A 127 -7.91 -4.32 -0.74
C PHE A 127 -7.46 -3.30 -1.78
N ARG A 128 -8.23 -2.22 -1.92
CA ARG A 128 -7.86 -1.09 -2.76
C ARG A 128 -8.38 0.19 -2.11
N GLU A 129 -7.46 1.14 -1.90
CA GLU A 129 -7.80 2.48 -1.41
C GLU A 129 -6.94 3.55 -2.06
N GLU A 130 -7.49 4.76 -2.11
CA GLU A 130 -6.84 5.94 -2.66
C GLU A 130 -6.96 7.10 -1.68
N PHE A 131 -5.83 7.79 -1.45
CA PHE A 131 -5.77 8.93 -0.56
C PHE A 131 -5.06 10.10 -1.24
N VAL A 132 -5.67 11.27 -1.19
CA VAL A 132 -4.96 12.51 -1.47
C VAL A 132 -4.08 12.84 -0.26
N ILE A 133 -2.77 12.94 -0.49
CA ILE A 133 -1.77 13.22 0.55
C ILE A 133 -1.62 14.72 0.71
N LYS A 134 -1.79 15.21 1.93
CA LYS A 134 -1.40 16.55 2.32
C LYS A 134 -0.32 16.47 3.41
N LYS A 135 0.85 17.03 3.13
CA LYS A 135 1.91 17.12 4.13
C LYS A 135 1.60 18.26 5.10
N VAL A 136 1.36 17.92 6.36
CA VAL A 136 1.11 18.90 7.42
C VAL A 136 2.42 19.37 8.02
N SER A 137 3.37 18.43 8.26
CA SER A 137 4.73 18.70 8.72
C SER A 137 5.73 17.67 8.14
N ALA A 138 6.96 17.68 8.60
CA ALA A 138 7.97 16.70 8.18
C ALA A 138 7.62 15.26 8.59
N ASP A 139 6.88 15.11 9.68
CA ASP A 139 6.51 13.85 10.32
C ASP A 139 4.99 13.61 10.41
N THR A 140 4.17 14.44 9.78
CA THR A 140 2.72 14.35 9.83
C THR A 140 2.11 14.45 8.44
N LEU A 141 1.28 13.47 8.09
CA LEU A 141 0.51 13.44 6.85
C LEU A 141 -0.98 13.42 7.17
N GLU A 142 -1.75 14.16 6.38
CA GLU A 142 -3.19 14.07 6.29
C GLU A 142 -3.53 13.29 5.01
N LEU A 143 -4.23 12.17 5.17
CA LEU A 143 -4.63 11.27 4.09
C LEU A 143 -6.15 11.39 3.92
N ASN A 144 -6.57 12.03 2.84
CA ASN A 144 -7.97 12.28 2.53
C ASN A 144 -8.48 11.23 1.55
N ASN A 145 -9.36 10.36 2.02
CA ASN A 145 -10.06 9.40 1.17
C ASN A 145 -11.22 10.11 0.45
N THR A 146 -11.48 9.74 -0.80
CA THR A 146 -12.58 10.32 -1.59
C THR A 146 -13.96 9.82 -1.15
N VAL A 147 -14.02 8.73 -0.39
CA VAL A 147 -15.27 8.05 0.03
C VAL A 147 -15.69 8.47 1.45
N THR A 148 -14.72 8.69 2.34
CA THR A 148 -14.98 9.04 3.74
C THR A 148 -14.70 10.52 3.99
N PRO A 149 -15.58 11.25 4.69
CA PRO A 149 -15.40 12.68 4.91
C PRO A 149 -14.35 13.01 5.98
N LEU A 150 -13.91 12.02 6.76
CA LEU A 150 -12.92 12.22 7.82
C LEU A 150 -11.53 11.86 7.31
N PRO A 151 -10.56 12.77 7.45
CA PRO A 151 -9.18 12.49 7.09
C PRO A 151 -8.52 11.56 8.11
N HIS A 152 -7.58 10.74 7.65
CA HIS A 152 -6.65 10.03 8.51
C HIS A 152 -5.40 10.89 8.73
N ILE A 153 -5.12 11.22 9.98
CA ILE A 153 -3.92 11.99 10.35
C ILE A 153 -2.91 11.03 10.95
N VAL A 154 -1.87 10.75 10.17
CA VAL A 154 -0.82 9.80 10.56
C VAL A 154 0.48 10.53 10.89
N VAL A 155 1.12 10.08 11.96
CA VAL A 155 2.39 10.64 12.47
C VAL A 155 3.49 9.60 12.30
N LEU A 156 4.63 10.02 11.76
CA LEU A 156 5.82 9.19 11.61
C LEU A 156 6.42 8.88 13.00
N LYS A 157 6.49 7.61 13.35
CA LYS A 157 7.13 7.14 14.59
C LYS A 157 8.55 6.65 14.38
N GLU A 158 8.81 6.07 13.21
CA GLU A 158 10.14 5.56 12.85
C GLU A 158 10.35 5.68 11.34
N LYS A 159 11.48 6.23 10.93
CA LYS A 159 11.86 6.28 9.52
C LYS A 159 12.57 4.99 9.12
N LEU A 160 12.18 4.42 8.00
CA LEU A 160 12.81 3.25 7.40
C LEU A 160 13.56 3.66 6.12
N ASN A 161 14.57 2.89 5.78
CA ASN A 161 15.26 3.02 4.51
C ASN A 161 14.96 1.81 3.63
N CYS A 162 14.68 2.05 2.35
CA CYS A 162 14.58 0.98 1.38
C CYS A 162 15.98 0.42 1.11
N SER A 163 16.36 -0.65 1.81
CA SER A 163 17.54 -1.41 1.46
C SER A 163 17.14 -2.55 0.54
N THR A 164 17.79 -2.67 -0.61
CA THR A 164 17.59 -3.75 -1.60
C THR A 164 17.89 -5.15 -1.05
N THR A 165 18.33 -5.27 0.18
CA THR A 165 18.68 -6.52 0.86
C THR A 165 17.46 -7.31 1.36
N ALA A 166 16.24 -6.77 1.30
CA ALA A 166 15.03 -7.46 1.78
C ALA A 166 14.39 -8.43 0.76
N LYS A 167 15.12 -8.82 -0.30
CA LYS A 167 14.58 -9.72 -1.36
C LYS A 167 14.74 -11.23 -1.09
N ASN A 168 15.20 -11.62 0.10
CA ASN A 168 15.35 -13.04 0.42
C ASN A 168 14.57 -13.40 1.67
N HIS A 169 13.23 -13.57 1.50
CA HIS A 169 12.42 -14.46 2.37
C HIS A 169 11.09 -14.78 1.71
#